data_d375ea93b63c9dcefd47c2be78bfd6cd
#
_entry.id   d375ea93b63c9dcefd47c2be78bfd6cd
#
_cell.length_a   1.000
_cell.length_b   1.000
_cell.length_c   1.000
_cell.angle_alpha   90.00
_cell.angle_beta   90.00
_cell.angle_gamma   90.00
#
_symmetry.space_group_name_H-M   'P 1'
#
loop_
_entity.id
_entity.type
_entity.pdbx_description
1 polymer ?
#
loop_
_entity_poly.entity_id
_entity_poly.type
_entity_poly.pdbx_seq_one_letter_code
_entity_poly.pdbx_strand_id
1 'polypeptide(L)'
;LLLDGGIVALDANQILTASPWLVNSGGSLILAEPNGTAVDSIVYGNGIAGIDGWTGPAISVPGDGSPGLILMRGLGCGEYPDTDTGSDWEQRWIRIGASTFCDGGDFLTEQNSTAVASIGPESTYNDLRNWIDTAQSELHLHVYQFMSTELTSAVIDAIDRGVDVTLLLEDGILDGASTVDNQRGHAQAVHDAGGLVLWMEDPSQISSPYRYIHSKVAVKDTESVWISSGNWKETSAPVDQTGNREWSLIVNSVDLANLVLSRMEWDENQNLSLIHI
;
A
#
# COMPACT_ATOMS: atom_id res chain seq x y z
N LEU A 1 -14.74 3.88 -8.40
CA LEU A 1 -14.85 3.26 -9.71
C LEU A 1 -13.44 3.09 -10.29
N LEU A 2 -13.01 1.87 -10.53
CA LEU A 2 -11.76 1.59 -11.25
C LEU A 2 -12.10 1.59 -12.74
N LEU A 3 -11.69 2.59 -13.46
CA LEU A 3 -11.70 2.62 -14.91
C LEU A 3 -10.25 2.56 -15.39
N ASP A 4 -9.94 1.56 -16.20
CA ASP A 4 -8.73 1.45 -16.99
C ASP A 4 -7.43 1.84 -16.26
N GLY A 5 -7.11 1.07 -15.20
CA GLY A 5 -5.84 1.20 -14.46
C GLY A 5 -5.70 2.40 -13.53
N GLY A 6 -6.76 3.16 -13.27
CA GLY A 6 -6.73 4.31 -12.39
C GLY A 6 -7.91 4.42 -11.44
N ILE A 7 -7.69 4.98 -10.27
CA ILE A 7 -8.77 5.46 -9.41
C ILE A 7 -9.24 6.80 -9.99
N VAL A 8 -10.44 6.83 -10.55
CA VAL A 8 -11.07 8.11 -10.90
C VAL A 8 -11.70 8.69 -9.65
N ALA A 9 -11.11 9.73 -9.10
CA ALA A 9 -11.78 10.57 -8.14
C ALA A 9 -12.93 11.30 -8.85
N LEU A 10 -14.17 10.97 -8.52
CA LEU A 10 -15.32 11.72 -8.98
C LEU A 10 -15.26 13.12 -8.37
N ASP A 11 -15.29 14.16 -9.19
CA ASP A 11 -15.44 15.52 -8.69
C ASP A 11 -16.86 15.76 -8.12
N ALA A 12 -17.06 16.91 -7.49
CA ALA A 12 -18.35 17.22 -6.87
C ALA A 12 -19.54 17.24 -7.87
N ASN A 13 -19.27 17.34 -9.17
CA ASN A 13 -20.29 17.32 -10.23
C ASN A 13 -20.61 15.91 -10.71
N GLN A 14 -19.75 14.95 -10.37
CA GLN A 14 -19.87 13.53 -10.73
C GLN A 14 -20.45 12.70 -9.57
N ILE A 15 -20.58 13.28 -8.38
CA ILE A 15 -21.17 12.61 -7.24
C ILE A 15 -22.67 12.46 -7.44
N LEU A 16 -23.15 11.24 -7.32
CA LEU A 16 -24.58 10.94 -7.30
C LEU A 16 -25.26 11.78 -6.21
N THR A 17 -26.32 12.47 -6.53
CA THR A 17 -27.12 13.26 -5.59
C THR A 17 -27.86 12.41 -4.55
N ALA A 18 -27.85 11.08 -4.72
CA ALA A 18 -28.34 10.11 -3.76
C ALA A 18 -27.44 8.86 -3.79
N SER A 19 -27.22 8.23 -2.63
CA SER A 19 -26.55 6.92 -2.57
C SER A 19 -27.30 5.93 -3.46
N PRO A 20 -26.63 5.21 -4.37
CA PRO A 20 -27.28 4.17 -5.14
C PRO A 20 -27.78 3.08 -4.18
N TRP A 21 -29.06 2.80 -4.25
CA TRP A 21 -29.65 1.73 -3.45
C TRP A 21 -29.40 0.39 -4.15
N LEU A 22 -28.32 -0.29 -3.79
CA LEU A 22 -27.98 -1.60 -4.33
C LEU A 22 -28.72 -2.68 -3.56
N VAL A 23 -29.69 -3.32 -4.21
CA VAL A 23 -30.51 -4.37 -3.62
C VAL A 23 -29.79 -5.71 -3.74
N ASN A 24 -29.71 -6.49 -2.67
CA ASN A 24 -29.02 -7.79 -2.67
C ASN A 24 -29.62 -8.82 -3.64
N SER A 25 -30.91 -8.72 -3.94
CA SER A 25 -31.59 -9.63 -4.87
C SER A 25 -31.21 -9.41 -6.34
N GLY A 26 -30.71 -8.25 -6.68
CA GLY A 26 -30.28 -7.95 -8.05
C GLY A 26 -30.64 -6.54 -8.52
N GLY A 27 -30.01 -6.15 -9.58
CA GLY A 27 -30.18 -4.83 -10.17
C GLY A 27 -29.24 -4.62 -11.36
N SER A 28 -29.20 -3.40 -11.83
CA SER A 28 -28.22 -2.96 -12.82
C SER A 28 -27.61 -1.63 -12.40
N LEU A 29 -26.33 -1.45 -12.73
CA LEU A 29 -25.60 -0.21 -12.56
C LEU A 29 -25.03 0.18 -13.91
N ILE A 30 -25.19 1.42 -14.31
CA ILE A 30 -24.67 1.95 -15.56
C ILE A 30 -23.80 3.16 -15.22
N LEU A 31 -22.56 3.13 -15.68
CA LEU A 31 -21.71 4.30 -15.76
C LEU A 31 -21.95 4.93 -17.12
N ALA A 32 -22.34 6.19 -17.16
CA ALA A 32 -22.62 6.88 -18.40
C ALA A 32 -21.89 8.22 -18.46
N GLU A 33 -21.56 8.64 -19.68
CA GLU A 33 -21.12 10.00 -19.95
C GLU A 33 -22.28 10.99 -19.69
N PRO A 34 -22.00 12.29 -19.56
CA PRO A 34 -23.02 13.32 -19.36
C PRO A 34 -24.08 13.37 -20.48
N ASN A 35 -23.75 12.88 -21.67
CA ASN A 35 -24.66 12.79 -22.81
C ASN A 35 -25.59 11.55 -22.76
N GLY A 36 -25.42 10.69 -21.75
CA GLY A 36 -26.19 9.47 -21.54
C GLY A 36 -25.63 8.22 -22.23
N THR A 37 -24.48 8.31 -22.92
CA THR A 37 -23.83 7.13 -23.51
C THR A 37 -23.25 6.25 -22.40
N ALA A 38 -23.61 4.96 -22.39
CA ALA A 38 -23.03 4.01 -21.45
C ALA A 38 -21.53 3.84 -21.71
N VAL A 39 -20.73 3.95 -20.64
CA VAL A 39 -19.29 3.70 -20.64
C VAL A 39 -19.02 2.28 -20.15
N ASP A 40 -19.76 1.85 -19.13
CA ASP A 40 -19.65 0.52 -18.53
C ASP A 40 -20.96 0.17 -17.82
N SER A 41 -21.28 -1.12 -17.75
CA SER A 41 -22.51 -1.58 -17.13
C SER A 41 -22.30 -2.90 -16.40
N ILE A 42 -23.08 -3.13 -15.35
CA ILE A 42 -23.17 -4.43 -14.66
C ILE A 42 -24.63 -4.78 -14.41
N VAL A 43 -24.98 -6.02 -14.68
CA VAL A 43 -26.28 -6.58 -14.33
C VAL A 43 -26.09 -7.80 -13.43
N TYR A 44 -26.71 -7.80 -12.27
CA TYR A 44 -26.56 -8.86 -11.27
C TYR A 44 -27.91 -9.33 -10.70
N GLY A 45 -27.96 -10.57 -10.23
CA GLY A 45 -29.14 -11.19 -9.62
C GLY A 45 -30.35 -11.21 -10.55
N ASN A 46 -31.46 -10.67 -10.09
CA ASN A 46 -32.69 -10.53 -10.87
C ASN A 46 -32.74 -9.22 -11.68
N GLY A 47 -31.63 -8.56 -11.91
CA GLY A 47 -31.54 -7.37 -12.76
C GLY A 47 -31.97 -7.65 -14.18
N ILE A 48 -32.48 -6.62 -14.85
CA ILE A 48 -32.99 -6.73 -16.23
C ILE A 48 -31.82 -6.67 -17.19
N ALA A 49 -31.55 -7.75 -17.91
CA ALA A 49 -30.61 -7.79 -19.01
C ALA A 49 -31.10 -7.01 -20.22
N GLY A 50 -30.21 -6.62 -21.12
CA GLY A 50 -30.54 -5.86 -22.32
C GLY A 50 -30.51 -4.35 -22.14
N ILE A 51 -29.65 -3.88 -21.22
CA ILE A 51 -29.28 -2.48 -21.10
C ILE A 51 -28.02 -2.19 -21.93
N ASP A 52 -27.81 -0.93 -22.28
CA ASP A 52 -26.63 -0.50 -23.01
C ASP A 52 -25.36 -0.83 -22.21
N GLY A 53 -24.32 -1.33 -22.88
CA GLY A 53 -23.08 -1.74 -22.26
C GLY A 53 -23.16 -3.08 -21.49
N TRP A 54 -24.19 -3.91 -21.76
CA TRP A 54 -24.30 -5.26 -21.18
C TRP A 54 -24.83 -6.30 -22.17
N THR A 55 -24.15 -7.44 -22.22
CA THR A 55 -24.52 -8.57 -23.10
C THR A 55 -24.63 -9.86 -22.27
N GLY A 56 -25.69 -10.63 -22.53
CA GLY A 56 -25.90 -11.91 -21.87
C GLY A 56 -26.69 -11.86 -20.58
N PRO A 57 -26.68 -12.94 -19.78
CA PRO A 57 -27.46 -13.03 -18.54
C PRO A 57 -26.83 -12.20 -17.42
N ALA A 58 -27.67 -11.84 -16.44
CA ALA A 58 -27.18 -11.23 -15.20
C ALA A 58 -26.21 -12.15 -14.46
N ILE A 59 -25.24 -11.56 -13.74
CA ILE A 59 -24.31 -12.29 -12.88
C ILE A 59 -25.11 -12.92 -11.75
N SER A 60 -24.86 -14.20 -11.47
CA SER A 60 -25.40 -14.83 -10.27
C SER A 60 -24.86 -14.15 -9.02
N VAL A 61 -25.73 -13.78 -8.10
CA VAL A 61 -25.31 -13.24 -6.80
C VAL A 61 -25.38 -14.31 -5.73
N PRO A 62 -24.52 -14.21 -4.69
CA PRO A 62 -24.63 -15.08 -3.52
C PRO A 62 -26.00 -14.87 -2.90
N GLY A 63 -26.65 -15.97 -2.47
CA GLY A 63 -27.90 -15.89 -1.73
C GLY A 63 -27.77 -15.08 -0.46
N ASP A 64 -28.88 -14.56 0.05
CA ASP A 64 -28.95 -13.91 1.36
C ASP A 64 -28.32 -14.82 2.42
N GLY A 65 -27.28 -14.36 3.06
CA GLY A 65 -26.56 -15.13 4.10
C GLY A 65 -25.07 -15.36 3.85
N SER A 66 -24.51 -14.81 2.78
CA SER A 66 -23.07 -14.84 2.51
C SER A 66 -22.42 -13.46 2.77
N PRO A 67 -22.42 -12.95 4.03
CA PRO A 67 -21.83 -11.66 4.33
C PRO A 67 -20.33 -11.67 4.02
N GLY A 68 -19.85 -10.62 3.37
CA GLY A 68 -18.45 -10.50 2.97
C GLY A 68 -18.13 -11.11 1.60
N LEU A 69 -19.10 -11.62 0.87
CA LEU A 69 -18.95 -11.98 -0.53
C LEU A 69 -19.29 -10.75 -1.40
N ILE A 70 -18.41 -10.42 -2.32
CA ILE A 70 -18.55 -9.27 -3.22
C ILE A 70 -18.44 -9.70 -4.68
N LEU A 71 -19.04 -8.91 -5.56
CA LEU A 71 -18.75 -8.99 -6.98
C LEU A 71 -17.56 -8.08 -7.29
N MET A 72 -16.56 -8.64 -7.91
CA MET A 72 -15.40 -7.90 -8.39
C MET A 72 -15.20 -8.20 -9.88
N ARG A 73 -14.77 -7.18 -10.64
CA ARG A 73 -14.30 -7.44 -12.00
C ARG A 73 -13.13 -8.39 -11.94
N GLY A 74 -13.12 -9.39 -12.80
CA GLY A 74 -12.07 -10.40 -12.84
C GLY A 74 -10.71 -9.75 -13.06
N LEU A 75 -9.75 -10.12 -12.25
CA LEU A 75 -8.38 -9.62 -12.35
C LEU A 75 -7.64 -10.39 -13.43
N GLY A 76 -7.75 -9.93 -14.69
CA GLY A 76 -6.79 -10.31 -15.73
C GLY A 76 -5.50 -9.50 -15.52
N CYS A 77 -4.35 -10.16 -15.46
CA CYS A 77 -3.08 -9.44 -15.38
C CYS A 77 -2.83 -8.63 -16.63
N GLY A 78 -2.71 -7.31 -16.49
CA GLY A 78 -2.41 -6.38 -17.56
C GLY A 78 -3.61 -5.63 -18.14
N GLU A 79 -4.76 -6.28 -18.26
CA GLU A 79 -5.99 -5.63 -18.71
C GLU A 79 -7.17 -6.27 -17.99
N TYR A 80 -8.05 -5.46 -17.42
CA TYR A 80 -9.32 -5.95 -16.92
C TYR A 80 -10.17 -6.38 -18.14
N PRO A 81 -10.63 -7.64 -18.20
CA PRO A 81 -11.50 -8.04 -19.30
C PRO A 81 -12.76 -7.17 -19.27
N ASP A 82 -13.04 -6.57 -20.39
CA ASP A 82 -14.23 -5.74 -20.61
C ASP A 82 -14.93 -6.22 -21.88
N THR A 83 -15.70 -7.26 -21.71
CA THR A 83 -16.48 -7.89 -22.79
C THR A 83 -17.96 -7.59 -22.67
N ASP A 84 -18.32 -6.68 -21.76
CA ASP A 84 -19.70 -6.32 -21.43
C ASP A 84 -20.56 -7.52 -20.98
N THR A 85 -19.93 -8.52 -20.35
CA THR A 85 -20.62 -9.77 -19.95
C THR A 85 -20.33 -10.15 -18.49
N GLY A 86 -21.16 -11.07 -17.99
CA GLY A 86 -20.97 -11.64 -16.65
C GLY A 86 -19.66 -12.41 -16.47
N SER A 87 -18.96 -12.79 -17.55
CA SER A 87 -17.66 -13.46 -17.47
C SER A 87 -16.54 -12.53 -16.99
N ASP A 88 -16.75 -11.22 -17.07
CA ASP A 88 -15.77 -10.23 -16.61
C ASP A 88 -15.76 -10.10 -15.09
N TRP A 89 -16.70 -10.73 -14.40
CA TRP A 89 -16.96 -10.56 -12.98
C TRP A 89 -16.85 -11.88 -12.22
N GLU A 90 -16.29 -11.79 -11.02
CA GLU A 90 -16.11 -12.91 -10.10
C GLU A 90 -16.75 -12.63 -8.74
N GLN A 91 -17.26 -13.69 -8.12
CA GLN A 91 -17.62 -13.64 -6.71
C GLN A 91 -16.40 -13.95 -5.85
N ARG A 92 -16.04 -13.04 -4.97
CA ARG A 92 -14.89 -13.20 -4.06
C ARG A 92 -15.25 -12.79 -2.63
N TRP A 93 -14.64 -13.47 -1.67
CA TRP A 93 -14.68 -13.02 -0.30
C TRP A 93 -13.86 -11.73 -0.15
N ILE A 94 -14.39 -10.77 0.60
CA ILE A 94 -13.58 -9.63 1.07
C ILE A 94 -12.47 -10.21 1.93
N ARG A 95 -11.24 -10.00 1.51
CA ARG A 95 -10.04 -10.36 2.27
C ARG A 95 -9.28 -9.10 2.58
N ILE A 96 -8.99 -8.88 3.87
CA ILE A 96 -8.08 -7.82 4.28
C ILE A 96 -6.71 -8.16 3.70
N GLY A 97 -6.10 -7.19 3.01
CA GLY A 97 -4.81 -7.38 2.34
C GLY A 97 -4.88 -8.18 1.03
N ALA A 98 -6.07 -8.41 0.47
CA ALA A 98 -6.17 -8.90 -0.89
C ALA A 98 -5.59 -7.83 -1.82
N SER A 99 -4.42 -8.12 -2.38
CA SER A 99 -3.79 -7.28 -3.39
C SER A 99 -4.67 -7.25 -4.64
N THR A 100 -4.89 -6.07 -5.19
CA THR A 100 -5.45 -5.87 -6.54
C THR A 100 -4.37 -5.99 -7.61
N PHE A 101 -3.17 -6.39 -7.22
CA PHE A 101 -2.07 -6.58 -8.16
C PHE A 101 -2.34 -7.80 -9.02
N CYS A 102 -2.40 -7.57 -10.30
CA CYS A 102 -2.58 -8.56 -11.33
C CYS A 102 -1.28 -9.23 -11.76
N ASP A 103 -0.43 -9.60 -10.85
CA ASP A 103 0.75 -10.38 -11.17
C ASP A 103 0.42 -11.88 -11.12
N GLY A 104 -0.61 -12.27 -11.88
CA GLY A 104 -0.93 -13.66 -12.12
C GLY A 104 -1.38 -14.48 -10.92
N GLY A 105 -1.58 -13.87 -9.77
CA GLY A 105 -1.92 -14.59 -8.53
C GLY A 105 -0.84 -15.55 -8.06
N ASP A 106 0.21 -15.68 -8.80
CA ASP A 106 1.41 -16.36 -8.41
C ASP A 106 2.18 -15.42 -7.50
N PHE A 107 1.71 -15.34 -6.24
CA PHE A 107 2.63 -14.99 -5.18
C PHE A 107 3.87 -15.82 -5.43
N LEU A 108 4.95 -15.12 -5.66
CA LEU A 108 6.26 -15.61 -5.90
C LEU A 108 6.48 -16.96 -5.22
N THR A 109 6.40 -18.04 -5.98
CA THR A 109 6.85 -19.34 -5.53
C THR A 109 8.35 -19.38 -5.72
N GLU A 110 9.05 -18.53 -4.98
CA GLU A 110 10.49 -18.60 -4.95
C GLU A 110 10.90 -19.81 -4.14
N GLN A 111 11.55 -20.74 -4.80
CA GLN A 111 12.23 -21.84 -4.12
C GLN A 111 13.55 -21.28 -3.58
N ASN A 112 13.76 -21.39 -2.28
CA ASN A 112 14.94 -20.96 -1.49
C ASN A 112 14.85 -19.59 -0.82
N SER A 113 13.67 -18.98 -0.72
CA SER A 113 13.48 -17.83 0.18
C SER A 113 13.55 -18.28 1.65
N THR A 114 14.03 -17.38 2.50
CA THR A 114 14.02 -17.59 3.96
C THR A 114 13.19 -16.47 4.61
N ALA A 115 12.45 -16.83 5.64
CA ALA A 115 11.70 -15.87 6.44
C ALA A 115 12.08 -16.02 7.92
N VAL A 116 12.36 -14.90 8.57
CA VAL A 116 12.66 -14.84 10.00
C VAL A 116 11.65 -13.94 10.68
N ALA A 117 10.92 -14.48 11.65
CA ALA A 117 10.03 -13.69 12.49
C ALA A 117 10.84 -12.99 13.59
N SER A 118 10.60 -11.68 13.74
CA SER A 118 11.15 -10.87 14.83
C SER A 118 9.97 -10.38 15.69
N ILE A 119 10.09 -10.51 17.00
CA ILE A 119 9.02 -10.21 17.93
C ILE A 119 9.47 -9.12 18.90
N GLY A 120 8.75 -8.01 18.94
CA GLY A 120 8.95 -6.95 19.90
C GLY A 120 8.20 -7.21 21.22
N PRO A 121 8.74 -6.72 22.33
CA PRO A 121 9.96 -5.89 22.43
C PRO A 121 11.28 -6.71 22.49
N GLU A 122 11.20 -8.04 22.50
CA GLU A 122 12.34 -8.92 22.85
C GLU A 122 13.47 -8.90 21.81
N SER A 123 13.16 -8.85 20.52
CA SER A 123 14.19 -8.98 19.49
C SER A 123 14.15 -7.89 18.40
N THR A 124 13.05 -7.17 18.23
CA THR A 124 12.84 -6.26 17.09
C THR A 124 13.97 -5.28 16.87
N TYR A 125 14.48 -4.63 17.92
CA TYR A 125 15.58 -3.69 17.78
C TYR A 125 16.85 -4.36 17.24
N ASN A 126 17.26 -5.46 17.89
CA ASN A 126 18.50 -6.15 17.52
C ASN A 126 18.43 -6.72 16.10
N ASP A 127 17.29 -7.30 15.73
CA ASP A 127 17.10 -7.89 14.41
C ASP A 127 17.07 -6.81 13.33
N LEU A 128 16.38 -5.69 13.58
CA LEU A 128 16.32 -4.56 12.66
C LEU A 128 17.68 -3.87 12.53
N ARG A 129 18.38 -3.61 13.65
CA ARG A 129 19.72 -3.05 13.66
C ARG A 129 20.69 -3.91 12.85
N ASN A 130 20.72 -5.22 13.12
CA ASN A 130 21.58 -6.15 12.39
C ASN A 130 21.23 -6.20 10.90
N TRP A 131 19.94 -6.10 10.55
CA TRP A 131 19.48 -6.08 9.17
C TRP A 131 19.98 -4.81 8.44
N ILE A 132 19.91 -3.64 9.07
CA ILE A 132 20.45 -2.38 8.54
C ILE A 132 21.99 -2.44 8.44
N ASP A 133 22.66 -2.95 9.47
CA ASP A 133 24.12 -3.01 9.52
C ASP A 133 24.75 -3.88 8.42
N THR A 134 23.97 -4.81 7.87
CA THR A 134 24.41 -5.68 6.77
C THR A 134 24.11 -5.14 5.37
N ALA A 135 23.50 -3.96 5.24
CA ALA A 135 23.25 -3.32 3.96
C ALA A 135 24.58 -2.96 3.25
N GLN A 136 24.63 -3.22 1.93
CA GLN A 136 25.83 -3.05 1.11
C GLN A 136 25.68 -1.97 0.03
N SER A 137 24.49 -1.80 -0.54
CA SER A 137 24.25 -0.93 -1.69
C SER A 137 23.14 0.07 -1.47
N GLU A 138 21.99 -0.38 -0.99
CA GLU A 138 20.81 0.49 -0.92
C GLU A 138 19.85 0.09 0.22
N LEU A 139 19.16 1.10 0.74
CA LEU A 139 18.06 0.96 1.70
C LEU A 139 16.90 1.87 1.30
N HIS A 140 15.74 1.29 1.01
CA HIS A 140 14.48 2.02 0.85
C HIS A 140 13.62 1.79 2.09
N LEU A 141 13.23 2.88 2.76
CA LEU A 141 12.56 2.86 4.06
C LEU A 141 11.25 3.65 3.97
N HIS A 142 10.10 2.96 4.06
CA HIS A 142 8.78 3.59 4.12
C HIS A 142 8.18 3.39 5.50
N VAL A 143 8.19 4.42 6.32
CA VAL A 143 7.84 4.33 7.74
C VAL A 143 6.91 5.47 8.14
N TYR A 144 5.81 5.14 8.82
CA TYR A 144 4.86 6.14 9.33
C TYR A 144 5.49 7.04 10.40
N GLN A 145 6.22 6.44 11.36
CA GLN A 145 6.95 7.19 12.41
C GLN A 145 8.40 6.68 12.52
N PHE A 146 9.34 7.60 12.41
CA PHE A 146 10.78 7.37 12.50
C PHE A 146 11.38 8.29 13.55
N MET A 147 11.56 7.78 14.78
CA MET A 147 11.92 8.59 15.95
C MET A 147 12.80 7.83 16.95
N SER A 148 13.44 6.73 16.55
CA SER A 148 14.43 6.03 17.39
C SER A 148 15.82 6.61 17.14
N THR A 149 16.49 7.11 18.18
CA THR A 149 17.85 7.62 18.12
C THR A 149 18.82 6.55 17.62
N GLU A 150 18.68 5.32 18.12
CA GLU A 150 19.56 4.21 17.78
C GLU A 150 19.34 3.71 16.35
N LEU A 151 18.09 3.66 15.87
CA LEU A 151 17.83 3.30 14.48
C LEU A 151 18.23 4.40 13.50
N THR A 152 18.08 5.67 13.91
CA THR A 152 18.61 6.81 13.13
C THR A 152 20.11 6.71 12.99
N SER A 153 20.83 6.40 14.09
CA SER A 153 22.28 6.15 14.04
C SER A 153 22.64 4.97 13.13
N ALA A 154 21.85 3.88 13.16
CA ALA A 154 22.05 2.74 12.27
C ALA A 154 21.95 3.10 10.79
N VAL A 155 20.97 3.93 10.45
CA VAL A 155 20.77 4.42 9.08
C VAL A 155 21.91 5.34 8.66
N ILE A 156 22.33 6.25 9.53
CA ILE A 156 23.50 7.12 9.29
C ILE A 156 24.78 6.29 9.11
N ASP A 157 25.01 5.31 9.97
CA ASP A 157 26.14 4.38 9.84
C ASP A 157 26.12 3.63 8.48
N ALA A 158 24.94 3.32 7.94
CA ALA A 158 24.81 2.73 6.60
C ALA A 158 25.21 3.74 5.51
N ILE A 159 24.75 4.98 5.60
CA ILE A 159 25.15 6.07 4.67
C ILE A 159 26.67 6.29 4.72
N ASP A 160 27.26 6.32 5.90
CA ASP A 160 28.71 6.48 6.08
C ASP A 160 29.52 5.31 5.48
N ARG A 161 28.91 4.13 5.36
CA ARG A 161 29.48 2.99 4.63
C ARG A 161 29.33 3.09 3.11
N GLY A 162 28.59 4.08 2.60
CA GLY A 162 28.34 4.28 1.19
C GLY A 162 27.07 3.60 0.68
N VAL A 163 26.13 3.25 1.56
CA VAL A 163 24.81 2.72 1.19
C VAL A 163 23.92 3.89 0.78
N ASP A 164 23.28 3.78 -0.38
CA ASP A 164 22.27 4.74 -0.83
C ASP A 164 20.99 4.56 -0.02
N VAL A 165 20.55 5.60 0.70
CA VAL A 165 19.37 5.54 1.57
C VAL A 165 18.28 6.47 1.06
N THR A 166 17.08 5.92 0.86
CA THR A 166 15.84 6.66 0.64
C THR A 166 14.89 6.43 1.80
N LEU A 167 14.43 7.50 2.42
CA LEU A 167 13.52 7.49 3.56
C LEU A 167 12.25 8.26 3.21
N LEU A 168 11.11 7.57 3.09
CA LEU A 168 9.79 8.17 2.91
C LEU A 168 9.01 8.12 4.22
N LEU A 169 8.56 9.29 4.67
CA LEU A 169 7.84 9.50 5.94
C LEU A 169 6.48 10.16 5.74
N GLU A 170 5.59 9.93 6.69
CA GLU A 170 4.32 10.67 6.81
C GLU A 170 4.57 12.03 7.48
N ASP A 171 4.13 13.12 6.82
CA ASP A 171 4.19 14.47 7.43
C ASP A 171 3.04 14.73 8.41
N GLY A 172 1.89 14.14 8.16
CA GLY A 172 0.65 14.31 8.93
C GLY A 172 0.46 13.32 10.09
N ILE A 173 1.51 13.00 10.86
CA ILE A 173 1.36 12.08 12.01
C ILE A 173 0.41 12.63 13.07
N LEU A 174 -0.44 11.78 13.64
CA LEU A 174 -1.55 12.18 14.52
C LEU A 174 -1.17 12.48 15.98
N ASP A 175 0.11 12.45 16.33
CA ASP A 175 0.59 12.48 17.72
C ASP A 175 0.90 13.90 18.28
N GLY A 176 0.54 14.97 17.56
CA GLY A 176 0.74 16.37 18.00
C GLY A 176 2.10 16.97 17.62
N ALA A 177 2.22 18.30 17.73
CA ALA A 177 3.33 19.08 17.17
C ALA A 177 4.73 18.65 17.68
N SER A 178 4.86 18.34 18.97
CA SER A 178 6.17 17.92 19.52
C SER A 178 6.67 16.59 18.94
N THR A 179 5.78 15.69 18.57
CA THR A 179 6.12 14.41 17.94
C THR A 179 6.52 14.63 16.48
N VAL A 180 5.82 15.52 15.78
CA VAL A 180 6.20 15.95 14.42
C VAL A 180 7.59 16.57 14.41
N ASP A 181 7.88 17.49 15.32
CA ASP A 181 9.19 18.13 15.43
C ASP A 181 10.30 17.12 15.75
N ASN A 182 10.02 16.12 16.59
CA ASN A 182 10.97 15.05 16.90
C ASN A 182 11.26 14.20 15.65
N GLN A 183 10.24 13.78 14.91
CA GLN A 183 10.41 13.04 13.65
C GLN A 183 11.22 13.84 12.63
N ARG A 184 10.94 15.14 12.48
CA ARG A 184 11.67 16.03 11.60
C ARG A 184 13.16 16.14 11.99
N GLY A 185 13.46 16.15 13.30
CA GLY A 185 14.85 16.13 13.77
C GLY A 185 15.62 14.88 13.37
N HIS A 186 15.00 13.69 13.46
CA HIS A 186 15.61 12.44 13.01
C HIS A 186 15.75 12.39 11.49
N ALA A 187 14.73 12.81 10.75
CA ALA A 187 14.76 12.90 9.31
C ALA A 187 15.85 13.84 8.81
N GLN A 188 16.00 15.01 9.48
CA GLN A 188 17.06 15.96 9.20
C GLN A 188 18.46 15.36 9.39
N ALA A 189 18.68 14.59 10.46
CA ALA A 189 19.95 13.94 10.69
C ALA A 189 20.32 12.93 9.58
N VAL A 190 19.33 12.19 9.07
CA VAL A 190 19.52 11.29 7.91
C VAL A 190 19.86 12.09 6.64
N HIS A 191 19.14 13.19 6.40
CA HIS A 191 19.42 14.07 5.26
C HIS A 191 20.82 14.69 5.33
N ASP A 192 21.23 15.21 6.48
CA ASP A 192 22.55 15.82 6.69
C ASP A 192 23.70 14.82 6.49
N ALA A 193 23.43 13.55 6.74
CA ALA A 193 24.36 12.45 6.45
C ALA A 193 24.44 12.07 4.97
N GLY A 194 23.52 12.59 4.12
CA GLY A 194 23.50 12.35 2.68
C GLY A 194 22.36 11.43 2.19
N GLY A 195 21.45 11.02 3.06
CA GLY A 195 20.25 10.26 2.66
C GLY A 195 19.22 11.12 1.93
N LEU A 196 18.48 10.53 1.02
CA LEU A 196 17.31 11.14 0.38
C LEU A 196 16.12 11.00 1.34
N VAL A 197 15.55 12.13 1.79
CA VAL A 197 14.37 12.14 2.64
C VAL A 197 13.19 12.77 1.91
N LEU A 198 12.10 12.03 1.84
CA LEU A 198 10.85 12.39 1.17
C LEU A 198 9.71 12.43 2.20
N TRP A 199 8.77 13.34 1.98
CA TRP A 199 7.58 13.48 2.83
C TRP A 199 6.31 13.23 2.03
N MET A 200 5.47 12.35 2.55
CA MET A 200 4.09 12.22 2.10
C MET A 200 3.28 13.34 2.75
N GLU A 201 2.99 14.37 1.96
CA GLU A 201 2.23 15.52 2.42
C GLU A 201 0.72 15.31 2.32
N ASP A 202 -0.03 16.17 3.02
CA ASP A 202 -1.48 16.22 2.94
C ASP A 202 -1.95 16.31 1.46
N PRO A 203 -2.81 15.40 1.01
CA PRO A 203 -3.33 15.41 -0.36
C PRO A 203 -4.09 16.67 -0.75
N SER A 204 -4.44 17.55 0.19
CA SER A 204 -4.95 18.89 -0.09
C SER A 204 -3.89 19.83 -0.68
N GLN A 205 -2.62 19.52 -0.50
CA GLN A 205 -1.47 20.33 -0.96
C GLN A 205 -0.85 19.76 -2.25
N ILE A 206 -0.92 18.45 -2.44
CA ILE A 206 -0.35 17.73 -3.57
C ILE A 206 -1.36 16.74 -4.16
N SER A 207 -1.22 16.44 -5.43
CA SER A 207 -2.00 15.40 -6.10
C SER A 207 -1.42 14.01 -5.78
N SER A 208 -1.48 13.60 -4.51
CA SER A 208 -1.08 12.25 -4.12
C SER A 208 -2.25 11.27 -4.28
N PRO A 209 -2.02 10.06 -4.82
CA PRO A 209 -3.03 9.02 -4.87
C PRO A 209 -3.36 8.43 -3.50
N TYR A 210 -2.50 8.66 -2.51
CA TYR A 210 -2.68 8.16 -1.13
C TYR A 210 -2.97 9.29 -0.16
N ARG A 211 -3.81 8.98 0.80
CA ARG A 211 -4.16 9.93 1.85
C ARG A 211 -3.15 9.94 2.98
N TYR A 212 -2.55 8.79 3.26
CA TYR A 212 -1.56 8.59 4.33
C TYR A 212 -0.62 7.47 3.93
N ILE A 213 0.63 7.56 4.36
CA ILE A 213 1.52 6.43 4.43
C ILE A 213 1.50 5.86 5.86
N HIS A 214 1.01 4.64 6.03
CA HIS A 214 1.00 3.96 7.34
C HIS A 214 1.80 2.65 7.31
N SER A 215 2.60 2.46 6.28
CA SER A 215 3.49 1.32 6.11
C SER A 215 4.65 1.35 7.12
N LYS A 216 5.19 0.19 7.42
CA LYS A 216 6.47 -0.03 8.09
C LYS A 216 7.13 -1.14 7.32
N VAL A 217 7.63 -0.77 6.16
CA VAL A 217 8.25 -1.68 5.20
C VAL A 217 9.57 -1.09 4.73
N ALA A 218 10.55 -1.95 4.55
CA ALA A 218 11.85 -1.56 4.03
C ALA A 218 12.41 -2.64 3.10
N VAL A 219 13.20 -2.21 2.12
CA VAL A 219 13.93 -3.10 1.22
C VAL A 219 15.42 -2.81 1.35
N LYS A 220 16.21 -3.87 1.38
CA LYS A 220 17.67 -3.84 1.48
C LYS A 220 18.28 -4.58 0.29
N ASP A 221 19.17 -3.91 -0.43
CA ASP A 221 20.05 -4.49 -1.47
C ASP A 221 19.28 -5.24 -2.58
N THR A 222 18.00 -4.94 -2.79
CA THR A 222 17.12 -5.69 -3.70
C THR A 222 17.08 -7.20 -3.39
N GLU A 223 17.40 -7.60 -2.17
CA GLU A 223 17.49 -9.00 -1.75
C GLU A 223 16.65 -9.36 -0.54
N SER A 224 16.32 -8.37 0.32
CA SER A 224 15.66 -8.62 1.59
C SER A 224 14.64 -7.55 1.92
N VAL A 225 13.49 -7.99 2.44
CA VAL A 225 12.38 -7.12 2.84
C VAL A 225 12.16 -7.22 4.35
N TRP A 226 12.04 -6.08 5.01
CA TRP A 226 11.54 -5.94 6.38
C TRP A 226 10.10 -5.47 6.36
N ILE A 227 9.20 -6.19 7.03
CA ILE A 227 7.78 -5.80 7.20
C ILE A 227 7.46 -5.84 8.69
N SER A 228 6.81 -4.80 9.21
CA SER A 228 6.51 -4.71 10.64
C SER A 228 5.12 -4.12 10.94
N SER A 229 4.57 -4.49 12.10
CA SER A 229 3.44 -3.77 12.70
C SER A 229 3.90 -2.50 13.42
N GLY A 230 5.14 -2.48 13.91
CA GLY A 230 5.72 -1.42 14.73
C GLY A 230 6.37 -0.30 13.93
N ASN A 231 6.20 0.93 14.40
CA ASN A 231 6.95 2.08 13.91
C ASN A 231 8.43 2.00 14.32
N TRP A 232 9.28 2.77 13.67
CA TRP A 232 10.70 2.87 14.03
C TRP A 232 10.90 3.91 15.13
N LYS A 233 10.42 3.58 16.31
CA LYS A 233 10.52 4.39 17.52
C LYS A 233 10.83 3.52 18.74
N GLU A 234 11.33 4.13 19.81
CA GLU A 234 11.80 3.45 21.02
C GLU A 234 10.76 2.53 21.65
N THR A 235 9.46 2.87 21.56
CA THR A 235 8.39 2.02 22.12
C THR A 235 8.08 0.79 21.30
N SER A 236 8.42 0.77 20.01
CA SER A 236 8.14 -0.37 19.10
C SER A 236 9.38 -1.20 18.77
N ALA A 237 10.57 -0.58 18.86
CA ALA A 237 11.86 -1.24 18.72
C ALA A 237 12.81 -0.79 19.85
N PRO A 238 12.52 -1.16 21.11
CA PRO A 238 13.28 -0.73 22.28
C PRO A 238 14.60 -1.48 22.41
N VAL A 239 15.65 -0.75 22.78
CA VAL A 239 16.96 -1.33 23.08
C VAL A 239 16.93 -2.18 24.35
N ASP A 240 16.17 -1.73 25.35
CA ASP A 240 16.07 -2.37 26.68
C ASP A 240 15.01 -3.48 26.77
N GLN A 241 14.41 -3.84 25.64
CA GLN A 241 13.35 -4.85 25.54
C GLN A 241 12.06 -4.50 26.31
N THR A 242 11.85 -3.22 26.59
CA THR A 242 10.65 -2.74 27.28
C THR A 242 9.82 -1.89 26.33
N GLY A 243 8.74 -2.41 25.79
CA GLY A 243 7.93 -1.69 24.81
C GLY A 243 6.67 -2.43 24.38
N ASN A 244 6.21 -2.06 23.21
CA ASN A 244 5.01 -2.63 22.63
C ASN A 244 5.22 -4.06 22.13
N ARG A 245 4.13 -4.86 22.13
CA ARG A 245 4.11 -6.12 21.41
C ARG A 245 3.99 -5.82 19.92
N GLU A 246 5.06 -6.11 19.17
CA GLU A 246 5.14 -5.92 17.74
C GLU A 246 5.54 -7.21 17.04
N TRP A 247 5.13 -7.34 15.78
CA TRP A 247 5.48 -8.46 14.93
C TRP A 247 6.17 -7.94 13.68
N SER A 248 7.31 -8.52 13.36
CA SER A 248 8.07 -8.19 12.17
C SER A 248 8.48 -9.46 11.43
N LEU A 249 8.68 -9.32 10.14
CA LEU A 249 9.13 -10.40 9.28
C LEU A 249 10.28 -9.88 8.40
N ILE A 250 11.40 -10.60 8.42
CA ILE A 250 12.49 -10.43 7.47
C ILE A 250 12.34 -11.54 6.43
N VAL A 251 12.18 -11.17 5.17
CA VAL A 251 12.10 -12.13 4.06
C VAL A 251 13.27 -11.90 3.12
N ASN A 252 14.14 -12.89 3.00
CA ASN A 252 15.21 -12.88 2.01
C ASN A 252 14.68 -13.57 0.74
N SER A 253 14.35 -12.76 -0.24
CA SER A 253 13.76 -13.14 -1.52
C SER A 253 13.98 -12.00 -2.51
N VAL A 254 14.77 -12.26 -3.53
CA VAL A 254 15.07 -11.29 -4.60
C VAL A 254 13.79 -10.88 -5.33
N ASP A 255 12.92 -11.83 -5.64
CA ASP A 255 11.69 -11.55 -6.37
C ASP A 255 10.73 -10.69 -5.51
N LEU A 256 10.56 -11.01 -4.21
CA LEU A 256 9.74 -10.19 -3.32
C LEU A 256 10.36 -8.80 -3.13
N ALA A 257 11.69 -8.72 -2.95
CA ALA A 257 12.37 -7.44 -2.80
C ALA A 257 12.19 -6.56 -4.04
N ASN A 258 12.35 -7.11 -5.25
CA ASN A 258 12.08 -6.39 -6.50
C ASN A 258 10.63 -5.93 -6.62
N LEU A 259 9.67 -6.79 -6.28
CA LEU A 259 8.25 -6.44 -6.31
C LEU A 259 7.93 -5.29 -5.35
N VAL A 260 8.39 -5.40 -4.10
CA VAL A 260 8.17 -4.36 -3.08
C VAL A 260 8.87 -3.07 -3.48
N LEU A 261 10.15 -3.15 -3.89
CA LEU A 261 10.92 -1.99 -4.31
C LEU A 261 10.26 -1.25 -5.47
N SER A 262 9.78 -1.95 -6.49
CA SER A 262 9.09 -1.31 -7.62
C SER A 262 7.87 -0.48 -7.20
N ARG A 263 7.21 -0.85 -6.10
CA ARG A 263 6.09 -0.09 -5.53
C ARG A 263 6.57 1.07 -4.67
N MET A 264 7.63 0.85 -3.90
CA MET A 264 8.25 1.92 -3.13
C MET A 264 8.79 3.02 -4.04
N GLU A 265 9.53 2.66 -5.09
CA GLU A 265 10.02 3.62 -6.11
C GLU A 265 8.88 4.37 -6.81
N TRP A 266 7.76 3.69 -7.08
CA TRP A 266 6.59 4.35 -7.65
C TRP A 266 6.03 5.41 -6.69
N ASP A 267 5.94 5.10 -5.38
CA ASP A 267 5.52 6.05 -4.34
C ASP A 267 6.52 7.21 -4.22
N GLU A 268 7.82 6.92 -4.22
CA GLU A 268 8.91 7.91 -4.12
C GLU A 268 8.95 8.87 -5.31
N ASN A 269 8.52 8.43 -6.50
CA ASN A 269 8.47 9.23 -7.72
C ASN A 269 7.18 10.06 -7.87
N GLN A 270 6.25 10.03 -6.91
CA GLN A 270 5.13 10.94 -6.88
C GLN A 270 5.61 12.38 -6.61
N ASN A 271 4.71 13.36 -6.75
CA ASN A 271 5.02 14.75 -6.40
C ASN A 271 5.12 14.90 -4.87
N LEU A 272 6.16 14.32 -4.29
CA LEU A 272 6.47 14.42 -2.87
C LEU A 272 7.30 15.66 -2.61
N SER A 273 7.16 16.25 -1.43
CA SER A 273 8.07 17.32 -1.04
C SER A 273 9.40 16.71 -0.57
N LEU A 274 10.48 17.27 -1.11
CA LEU A 274 11.81 17.14 -0.50
C LEU A 274 11.80 17.94 0.81
N ILE A 275 12.66 17.57 1.76
CA ILE A 275 12.87 18.41 2.94
C ILE A 275 13.21 19.82 2.46
N HIS A 276 12.26 20.74 2.64
CA HIS A 276 12.55 22.16 2.60
C HIS A 276 12.81 22.60 4.04
N ILE A 277 14.09 22.79 4.33
CA ILE A 277 14.56 23.38 5.59
C ILE A 277 14.34 24.88 5.52
#